data_7555b60a7bc0c8942d9ca2b70799e325
#
_entry.id   7555b60a7bc0c8942d9ca2b70799e325
#
_cell.length_a   1.000
_cell.length_b   1.000
_cell.length_c   1.000
_cell.angle_alpha   90.00
_cell.angle_beta   90.00
_cell.angle_gamma   90.00
#
_symmetry.space_group_name_H-M   'P 1'
#
loop_
_entity.id
_entity.type
_entity.pdbx_description
1 polymer ?
#
loop_
_entity_poly.entity_id
_entity_poly.type
_entity_poly.pdbx_seq_one_letter_code
_entity_poly.pdbx_strand_id
1 'polypeptide(L)'
;MDEIRRTIMNEFSDEKSCDIFIMVLTQKWSEFGGDLTGKCRVEIVRDSNDARCMSAILTFEYLDDFILISEWAEEAIIPYRDTLSPKTQTFSGVIEAKFELGR
;
A
#
# COMPACT_ATOMS: atom_id res chain seq x y z
N MET A 1 -4.43 19.23 -9.85
CA MET A 1 -5.22 18.12 -9.33
C MET A 1 -4.73 17.70 -7.96
N ASP A 2 -5.67 17.34 -7.09
CA ASP A 2 -5.33 16.97 -5.74
C ASP A 2 -4.74 15.57 -5.71
N GLU A 3 -3.68 15.40 -4.92
CA GLU A 3 -3.14 14.07 -4.66
C GLU A 3 -3.95 13.38 -3.58
N ILE A 4 -4.17 12.10 -3.77
CA ILE A 4 -4.91 11.25 -2.84
C ILE A 4 -3.93 10.25 -2.25
N ARG A 5 -4.01 10.07 -0.94
CA ARG A 5 -3.20 9.07 -0.24
C ARG A 5 -4.11 8.04 0.40
N ARG A 6 -3.84 6.76 0.09
CA ARG A 6 -4.52 5.63 0.71
C ARG A 6 -3.51 4.85 1.52
N THR A 7 -3.80 4.70 2.80
CA THR A 7 -2.97 3.94 3.73
C THR A 7 -3.71 2.68 4.13
N ILE A 8 -3.09 1.54 3.92
CA ILE A 8 -3.64 0.23 4.26
C ILE A 8 -2.75 -0.37 5.35
N MET A 9 -3.26 -0.41 6.58
CA MET A 9 -2.51 -0.91 7.73
C MET A 9 -2.89 -2.35 8.01
N ASN A 10 -1.89 -3.20 8.17
CA ASN A 10 -2.09 -4.62 8.47
C ASN A 10 -1.34 -4.99 9.74
N GLU A 11 -2.05 -5.63 10.67
CA GLU A 11 -1.45 -6.21 11.87
C GLU A 11 -1.54 -7.73 11.74
N PHE A 12 -0.39 -8.39 11.66
CA PHE A 12 -0.33 -9.84 11.54
C PHE A 12 -0.21 -10.49 12.92
N SER A 13 -0.44 -11.80 12.98
CA SER A 13 -0.36 -12.54 14.24
C SER A 13 1.08 -12.65 14.76
N ASP A 14 2.06 -12.60 13.86
CA ASP A 14 3.48 -12.67 14.22
C ASP A 14 4.33 -11.91 13.19
N GLU A 15 5.59 -11.70 13.56
CA GLU A 15 6.56 -11.00 12.71
C GLU A 15 6.83 -11.74 11.41
N LYS A 16 6.88 -13.08 11.45
CA LYS A 16 7.17 -13.89 10.28
C LYS A 16 6.11 -13.73 9.21
N SER A 17 4.84 -13.68 9.59
CA SER A 17 3.75 -13.45 8.64
C SER A 17 3.86 -12.07 7.99
N CYS A 18 4.26 -11.07 8.77
CA CYS A 18 4.51 -9.74 8.26
C CYS A 18 5.67 -9.74 7.25
N ASP A 19 6.77 -10.44 7.57
CA ASP A 19 7.91 -10.60 6.67
C ASP A 19 7.49 -11.20 5.33
N ILE A 20 6.69 -12.26 5.39
CA ILE A 20 6.20 -12.94 4.18
C ILE A 20 5.37 -11.97 3.33
N PHE A 21 4.46 -11.22 3.94
CA PHE A 21 3.61 -10.31 3.20
C PHE A 21 4.41 -9.17 2.57
N ILE A 22 5.37 -8.60 3.29
CA ILE A 22 6.25 -7.55 2.74
C ILE A 22 7.02 -8.09 1.53
N MET A 23 7.51 -9.32 1.61
CA MET A 23 8.20 -9.96 0.49
C MET A 23 7.28 -10.12 -0.72
N VAL A 24 6.04 -10.57 -0.49
CA VAL A 24 5.03 -10.69 -1.55
C VAL A 24 4.76 -9.34 -2.19
N LEU A 25 4.53 -8.30 -1.39
CA LEU A 25 4.26 -6.95 -1.90
C LEU A 25 5.42 -6.42 -2.72
N THR A 26 6.64 -6.59 -2.24
CA THR A 26 7.83 -6.13 -2.95
C THR A 26 7.95 -6.78 -4.32
N GLN A 27 7.70 -8.09 -4.39
CA GLN A 27 7.73 -8.81 -5.66
C GLN A 27 6.59 -8.37 -6.58
N LYS A 28 5.36 -8.35 -6.07
CA LYS A 28 4.18 -8.08 -6.89
C LYS A 28 4.17 -6.66 -7.44
N TRP A 29 4.51 -5.67 -6.63
CA TRP A 29 4.56 -4.29 -7.12
C TRP A 29 5.63 -4.10 -8.18
N SER A 30 6.75 -4.83 -8.11
CA SER A 30 7.78 -4.77 -9.15
C SER A 30 7.31 -5.36 -10.48
N GLU A 31 6.28 -6.20 -10.45
CA GLU A 31 5.71 -6.84 -11.65
C GLU A 31 4.52 -6.05 -12.22
N PHE A 32 4.07 -5.00 -11.55
CA PHE A 32 2.92 -4.23 -12.02
C PHE A 32 3.22 -3.59 -13.38
N GLY A 33 2.44 -3.95 -14.40
CA GLY A 33 2.61 -3.46 -15.77
C GLY A 33 1.44 -2.65 -16.28
N GLY A 34 0.58 -2.13 -15.41
CA GLY A 34 -0.55 -1.35 -15.80
C GLY A 34 -0.15 0.00 -16.39
N ASP A 35 -0.99 0.50 -17.30
CA ASP A 35 -0.76 1.77 -17.99
C ASP A 35 -1.51 2.88 -17.26
N LEU A 36 -0.78 3.65 -16.45
CA LEU A 36 -1.36 4.68 -15.61
C LEU A 36 -1.37 6.04 -16.34
N THR A 37 -2.40 6.83 -16.05
CA THR A 37 -2.53 8.19 -16.58
C THR A 37 -1.54 9.15 -15.92
N GLY A 38 -1.36 9.02 -14.62
CA GLY A 38 -0.45 9.86 -13.86
C GLY A 38 0.58 9.05 -13.11
N LYS A 39 1.21 9.69 -12.15
CA LYS A 39 2.19 9.02 -11.29
C LYS A 39 1.48 8.40 -10.09
N CYS A 40 1.91 7.21 -9.72
CA CYS A 40 1.49 6.57 -8.48
C CYS A 40 2.74 6.15 -7.71
N ARG A 41 2.79 6.49 -6.44
CA ARG A 41 3.85 6.05 -5.53
C ARG A 41 3.29 5.00 -4.61
N VAL A 42 4.02 3.91 -4.46
CA VAL A 42 3.70 2.88 -3.49
C VAL A 42 4.85 2.77 -2.51
N GLU A 43 4.56 2.93 -1.24
CA GLU A 43 5.55 2.82 -0.17
C GLU A 43 5.11 1.74 0.79
N ILE A 44 6.05 0.89 1.18
CA ILE A 44 5.80 -0.17 2.16
C ILE A 44 6.59 0.19 3.41
N VAL A 45 5.87 0.38 4.52
CA VAL A 45 6.45 0.87 5.77
C VAL A 45 6.13 -0.10 6.89
N ARG A 46 7.16 -0.57 7.58
CA ARG A 46 6.97 -1.40 8.76
C ARG A 46 6.95 -0.51 10.01
N ASP A 47 6.08 -0.82 10.96
CA ASP A 47 6.03 -0.10 12.24
C ASP A 47 7.36 -0.30 12.98
N SER A 48 7.99 0.81 13.37
CA SER A 48 9.29 0.77 14.07
C SER A 48 9.18 0.21 15.49
N ASN A 49 7.98 0.16 16.06
CA ASN A 49 7.75 -0.32 17.43
C ASN A 49 7.11 -1.71 17.48
N ASP A 50 6.54 -2.18 16.37
CA ASP A 50 5.90 -3.49 16.33
C ASP A 50 6.13 -4.14 14.97
N ALA A 51 7.04 -5.09 14.91
CA ALA A 51 7.45 -5.75 13.68
C ALA A 51 6.36 -6.62 13.05
N ARG A 52 5.21 -6.81 13.75
CA ARG A 52 4.05 -7.53 13.22
C ARG A 52 3.17 -6.61 12.38
N CYS A 53 3.41 -5.32 12.37
CA CYS A 53 2.56 -4.31 11.72
C CYS A 53 3.29 -3.66 10.56
N MET A 54 2.56 -3.44 9.47
CA MET A 54 3.07 -2.73 8.31
C MET A 54 1.96 -1.98 7.62
N SER A 55 2.33 -0.99 6.82
CA SER A 55 1.39 -0.25 5.98
C SER A 55 1.85 -0.24 4.54
N ALA A 56 0.91 -0.34 3.62
CA ALA A 56 1.12 0.01 2.23
C ALA A 56 0.49 1.38 2.00
N ILE A 57 1.27 2.31 1.48
CA ILE A 57 0.83 3.69 1.28
C ILE A 57 0.88 4.01 -0.21
N LEU A 58 -0.28 4.29 -0.78
CA LEU A 58 -0.41 4.65 -2.18
C LEU A 58 -0.71 6.14 -2.29
N THR A 59 0.05 6.85 -3.13
CA THR A 59 -0.20 8.25 -3.44
C THR A 59 -0.40 8.38 -4.94
N PHE A 60 -1.51 8.96 -5.36
CA PHE A 60 -1.88 9.05 -6.78
C PHE A 60 -2.68 10.32 -7.04
N GLU A 61 -2.78 10.69 -8.32
CA GLU A 61 -3.46 11.92 -8.76
C GLU A 61 -4.82 11.66 -9.41
N TYR A 62 -5.02 10.50 -10.02
CA TYR A 62 -6.20 10.18 -10.81
C TYR A 62 -6.95 8.99 -10.24
N LEU A 63 -8.25 9.14 -10.06
CA LEU A 63 -9.11 8.07 -9.55
C LEU A 63 -9.09 6.85 -10.46
N ASP A 64 -9.03 7.05 -11.78
CA ASP A 64 -8.99 5.95 -12.74
C ASP A 64 -7.76 5.07 -12.52
N ASP A 65 -6.62 5.67 -12.18
CA ASP A 65 -5.41 4.93 -11.86
C ASP A 65 -5.61 4.07 -10.62
N PHE A 66 -6.27 4.63 -9.60
CA PHE A 66 -6.57 3.89 -8.38
C PHE A 66 -7.47 2.68 -8.66
N ILE A 67 -8.48 2.84 -9.50
CA ILE A 67 -9.38 1.75 -9.87
C ILE A 67 -8.61 0.63 -10.55
N LEU A 68 -7.74 0.97 -11.50
CA LEU A 68 -6.91 0.00 -12.21
C LEU A 68 -5.97 -0.74 -11.27
N ILE A 69 -5.32 -0.01 -10.37
CA ILE A 69 -4.42 -0.58 -9.36
C ILE A 69 -5.19 -1.51 -8.43
N SER A 70 -6.37 -1.10 -7.98
CA SER A 70 -7.20 -1.91 -7.07
C SER A 70 -7.65 -3.21 -7.71
N GLU A 71 -8.06 -3.18 -8.96
CA GLU A 71 -8.45 -4.39 -9.70
C GLU A 71 -7.27 -5.35 -9.83
N TRP A 72 -6.10 -4.83 -10.18
CA TRP A 72 -4.90 -5.65 -10.25
C TRP A 72 -4.54 -6.26 -8.89
N ALA A 73 -4.61 -5.46 -7.82
CA ALA A 73 -4.26 -5.91 -6.47
C ALA A 73 -5.21 -6.99 -5.96
N GLU A 74 -6.49 -6.95 -6.32
CA GLU A 74 -7.45 -7.98 -5.93
C GLU A 74 -7.04 -9.37 -6.41
N GLU A 75 -6.43 -9.47 -7.58
CA GLU A 75 -5.97 -10.74 -8.11
C GLU A 75 -4.54 -11.08 -7.67
N ALA A 76 -3.67 -10.09 -7.64
CA ALA A 76 -2.23 -10.31 -7.44
C ALA A 76 -1.81 -10.34 -5.98
N ILE A 77 -2.50 -9.60 -5.11
CA ILE A 77 -2.08 -9.35 -3.72
C ILE A 77 -3.05 -9.89 -2.70
N ILE A 78 -4.33 -9.59 -2.84
CA ILE A 78 -5.35 -9.88 -1.82
C ILE A 78 -5.41 -11.36 -1.42
N PRO A 79 -5.29 -12.34 -2.33
CA PRO A 79 -5.30 -13.76 -1.93
C PRO A 79 -4.19 -14.10 -0.94
N TYR A 80 -3.01 -13.48 -1.07
CA TYR A 80 -1.91 -13.71 -0.12
C TYR A 80 -2.21 -13.08 1.23
N ARG A 81 -2.78 -11.86 1.23
CA ARG A 81 -3.19 -11.20 2.47
C ARG A 81 -4.23 -12.04 3.21
N ASP A 82 -5.23 -12.53 2.49
CA ASP A 82 -6.32 -13.31 3.09
C ASP A 82 -5.80 -14.61 3.70
N THR A 83 -4.81 -15.24 3.08
CA THR A 83 -4.18 -16.43 3.62
C THR A 83 -3.50 -16.16 4.96
N LEU A 84 -2.89 -15.00 5.12
CA LEU A 84 -2.19 -14.61 6.34
C LEU A 84 -3.12 -13.99 7.39
N SER A 85 -4.33 -13.64 6.99
CA SER A 85 -5.43 -13.17 7.85
C SER A 85 -5.07 -12.04 8.82
N PRO A 86 -4.47 -10.93 8.35
CA PRO A 86 -4.17 -9.82 9.25
C PRO A 86 -5.43 -9.04 9.63
N LYS A 87 -5.34 -8.26 10.69
CA LYS A 87 -6.32 -7.21 10.96
C LYS A 87 -5.95 -6.04 10.07
N THR A 88 -6.89 -5.60 9.24
CA THR A 88 -6.64 -4.56 8.24
C THR A 88 -7.50 -3.33 8.51
N GLN A 89 -6.88 -2.16 8.50
CA GLN A 89 -7.56 -0.88 8.57
C GLN A 89 -7.11 -0.03 7.39
N THR A 90 -8.03 0.75 6.86
CA THR A 90 -7.76 1.58 5.69
C THR A 90 -8.17 3.02 5.96
N PHE A 91 -7.33 3.94 5.55
CA PHE A 91 -7.63 5.36 5.55
C PHE A 91 -7.30 5.92 4.17
N SER A 92 -8.26 6.67 3.59
CA SER A 92 -8.05 7.36 2.32
C SER A 92 -8.43 8.82 2.47
N GLY A 93 -7.63 9.70 1.89
CA GLY A 93 -7.92 11.12 1.96
C GLY A 93 -7.16 11.91 0.92
N VAL A 94 -7.60 13.13 0.73
CA VAL A 94 -6.94 14.10 -0.13
C VAL A 94 -5.84 14.78 0.69
N ILE A 95 -4.68 14.96 0.08
CA ILE A 95 -3.58 15.67 0.73
C ILE A 95 -3.92 17.17 0.72
N GLU A 96 -4.20 17.72 1.90
CA GLU A 96 -4.63 19.13 2.05
C GLU A 96 -3.44 20.08 2.04
N ALA A 97 -2.31 19.66 2.56
CA ALA A 97 -1.11 20.48 2.63
C ALA A 97 0.14 19.64 2.69
N LYS A 98 1.22 20.15 2.13
CA LYS A 98 2.54 19.53 2.18
C LYS A 98 3.54 20.58 2.61
N PHE A 99 4.46 20.17 3.47
CA PHE A 99 5.56 21.03 3.93
C PHE A 99 6.85 20.23 3.83
N GLU A 100 7.91 20.87 3.33
CA GLU A 100 9.25 20.30 3.34
C GLU A 100 10.07 21.05 4.37
N LEU A 101 10.54 20.32 5.37
CA LEU A 101 11.33 20.89 6.47
C LEU A 101 12.74 20.36 6.42
N GLY A 102 13.67 21.22 6.80
CA GLY A 102 15.08 20.90 6.75
C GLY A 102 15.66 21.13 5.34
N ARG A 103 16.78 20.53 5.08
CA ARG A 103 17.51 20.70 3.82
C ARG A 103 17.28 19.60 2.83
#